data_9f4904de587525beb1bd2a3df42e54fd
#
_entry.id   9f4904de587525beb1bd2a3df42e54fd
#
_cell.length_a   1.000
_cell.length_b   1.000
_cell.length_c   1.000
_cell.angle_alpha   90.00
_cell.angle_beta   90.00
_cell.angle_gamma   90.00
#
_symmetry.space_group_name_H-M   'P 1'
#
loop_
_entity.id
_entity.type
_entity.pdbx_description
1 polymer ?
#
loop_
_entity_poly.entity_id
_entity_poly.type
_entity_poly.pdbx_seq_one_letter_code
_entity_poly.pdbx_strand_id
1 'polypeptide(L)'
;MRKVLLGFVIILAAVALLAQFILPAIATSAIKAKVVSRLSTDDVDVSMQSDPNVLLAIGDIDKMNIVVHRATIGAVYLRDLTLQGKKVHIDMASFLEDQAVSVSHAEQLSLRGVIGENELRRVLEEKISRLDNVEVRITPDGITATANTKLFGRKADIVLTGKVVEDEGTLFIKMTSLNIKNALIGRAKLDDMFGNIELLKAEKMPMGLKITNIVHQDGEVIIEAERRPDK
;
A
#
# COMPACT_ATOMS: atom_id res chain seq x y z
N MET A 1 -29.73 49.64 5.27
CA MET A 1 -28.41 49.01 5.48
C MET A 1 -28.49 47.82 6.43
N ARG A 2 -29.09 47.91 7.64
CA ARG A 2 -29.14 46.79 8.61
C ARG A 2 -29.85 45.51 8.10
N LYS A 3 -30.94 45.65 7.31
CA LYS A 3 -31.68 44.50 6.72
C LYS A 3 -30.91 43.79 5.59
N VAL A 4 -30.12 44.54 4.81
CA VAL A 4 -29.27 43.99 3.74
C VAL A 4 -28.10 43.24 4.35
N LEU A 5 -27.49 43.77 5.42
CA LEU A 5 -26.45 43.10 6.16
C LEU A 5 -26.95 41.79 6.77
N LEU A 6 -28.15 41.81 7.37
CA LEU A 6 -28.77 40.62 7.95
C LEU A 6 -29.04 39.53 6.90
N GLY A 7 -29.56 39.93 5.72
CA GLY A 7 -29.79 39.05 4.59
C GLY A 7 -28.49 38.41 4.08
N PHE A 8 -27.42 39.20 3.98
CA PHE A 8 -26.09 38.72 3.59
C PHE A 8 -25.53 37.68 4.59
N VAL A 9 -25.65 37.97 5.89
CA VAL A 9 -25.20 37.04 6.95
C VAL A 9 -25.98 35.72 6.92
N ILE A 10 -27.30 35.78 6.69
CA ILE A 10 -28.14 34.58 6.57
C ILE A 10 -27.72 33.74 5.33
N ILE A 11 -27.47 34.38 4.20
CA ILE A 11 -27.01 33.67 2.96
C ILE A 11 -25.64 33.05 3.23
N LEU A 12 -24.73 33.78 3.87
CA LEU A 12 -23.38 33.26 4.15
C LEU A 12 -23.43 32.07 5.12
N ALA A 13 -24.29 32.15 6.15
CA ALA A 13 -24.54 31.04 7.07
C ALA A 13 -25.15 29.82 6.37
N ALA A 14 -26.10 30.03 5.46
CA ALA A 14 -26.72 28.97 4.67
C ALA A 14 -25.71 28.29 3.74
N VAL A 15 -24.85 29.07 3.07
CA VAL A 15 -23.76 28.54 2.23
C VAL A 15 -22.75 27.73 3.07
N ALA A 16 -22.36 28.23 4.25
CA ALA A 16 -21.48 27.52 5.14
C ALA A 16 -22.09 26.20 5.64
N LEU A 17 -23.38 26.19 5.97
CA LEU A 17 -24.10 24.98 6.35
C LEU A 17 -24.17 23.97 5.21
N LEU A 18 -24.45 24.40 3.98
CA LEU A 18 -24.47 23.53 2.81
C LEU A 18 -23.07 22.95 2.53
N ALA A 19 -22.04 23.78 2.61
CA ALA A 19 -20.65 23.36 2.45
C ALA A 19 -20.27 22.26 3.45
N GLN A 20 -20.76 22.33 4.69
CA GLN A 20 -20.52 21.34 5.74
C GLN A 20 -20.96 19.90 5.34
N PHE A 21 -21.99 19.78 4.50
CA PHE A 21 -22.51 18.49 4.05
C PHE A 21 -21.98 18.08 2.68
N ILE A 22 -21.70 19.01 1.79
CA ILE A 22 -21.34 18.74 0.39
C ILE A 22 -19.83 18.50 0.24
N LEU A 23 -19.00 19.28 0.95
CA LEU A 23 -17.55 19.20 0.80
C LEU A 23 -16.95 17.82 1.13
N PRO A 24 -17.38 17.09 2.18
CA PRO A 24 -16.86 15.74 2.42
C PRO A 24 -17.12 14.79 1.26
N ALA A 25 -18.30 14.86 0.64
CA ALA A 25 -18.65 14.02 -0.49
C ALA A 25 -17.79 14.32 -1.73
N ILE A 26 -17.56 15.60 -2.02
CA ILE A 26 -16.71 16.03 -3.14
C ILE A 26 -15.26 15.61 -2.90
N ALA A 27 -14.71 15.91 -1.71
CA ALA A 27 -13.34 15.57 -1.37
C ALA A 27 -13.11 14.05 -1.41
N THR A 28 -14.01 13.27 -0.81
CA THR A 28 -13.98 11.81 -0.84
C THR A 28 -14.00 11.28 -2.27
N SER A 29 -14.88 11.81 -3.13
CA SER A 29 -14.99 11.36 -4.53
C SER A 29 -13.72 11.68 -5.33
N ALA A 30 -13.13 12.86 -5.14
CA ALA A 30 -11.90 13.27 -5.81
C ALA A 30 -10.71 12.37 -5.41
N ILE A 31 -10.53 12.11 -4.12
CA ILE A 31 -9.49 11.21 -3.64
C ILE A 31 -9.75 9.77 -4.09
N LYS A 32 -10.99 9.28 -4.00
CA LYS A 32 -11.36 7.94 -4.48
C LYS A 32 -10.99 7.75 -5.96
N ALA A 33 -11.37 8.68 -6.83
CA ALA A 33 -11.04 8.62 -8.26
C ALA A 33 -9.53 8.54 -8.49
N LYS A 34 -8.74 9.28 -7.68
CA LYS A 34 -7.29 9.26 -7.76
C LYS A 34 -6.69 7.95 -7.30
N VAL A 35 -7.17 7.39 -6.18
CA VAL A 35 -6.72 6.10 -5.65
C VAL A 35 -7.03 4.99 -6.65
N VAL A 36 -8.24 4.94 -7.19
CA VAL A 36 -8.67 3.99 -8.25
C VAL A 36 -7.70 4.03 -9.43
N SER A 37 -7.40 5.23 -9.94
CA SER A 37 -6.52 5.38 -11.11
C SER A 37 -5.06 4.97 -10.85
N ARG A 38 -4.58 5.11 -9.60
CA ARG A 38 -3.19 4.81 -9.23
C ARG A 38 -2.96 3.36 -8.83
N LEU A 39 -3.94 2.74 -8.19
CA LEU A 39 -3.82 1.38 -7.64
C LEU A 39 -4.48 0.31 -8.52
N SER A 40 -5.07 0.72 -9.65
CA SER A 40 -5.71 -0.17 -10.64
C SER A 40 -6.76 -1.10 -10.03
N THR A 41 -7.57 -0.57 -9.10
CA THR A 41 -8.67 -1.29 -8.45
C THR A 41 -9.86 -0.37 -8.25
N ASP A 42 -11.07 -0.87 -8.43
CA ASP A 42 -12.32 -0.14 -8.20
C ASP A 42 -12.87 -0.31 -6.77
N ASP A 43 -12.27 -1.22 -6.01
CA ASP A 43 -12.70 -1.57 -4.66
C ASP A 43 -12.00 -0.69 -3.62
N VAL A 44 -12.49 0.55 -3.52
CA VAL A 44 -11.89 1.62 -2.70
C VAL A 44 -12.96 2.31 -1.86
N ASP A 45 -12.74 2.33 -0.56
CA ASP A 45 -13.51 3.10 0.40
C ASP A 45 -12.68 4.25 0.94
N VAL A 46 -13.23 5.46 0.86
CA VAL A 46 -12.58 6.68 1.35
C VAL A 46 -13.51 7.38 2.31
N SER A 47 -13.01 7.76 3.47
CA SER A 47 -13.70 8.58 4.45
C SER A 47 -12.78 9.69 4.92
N MET A 48 -13.26 10.92 4.85
CA MET A 48 -12.55 12.12 5.32
C MET A 48 -13.48 13.03 6.09
N GLN A 49 -12.98 13.63 7.15
CA GLN A 49 -13.72 14.50 8.03
C GLN A 49 -12.83 15.62 8.54
N SER A 50 -13.41 16.82 8.65
CA SER A 50 -12.82 17.96 9.35
C SER A 50 -13.90 18.70 10.17
N ASP A 51 -13.47 19.42 11.17
CA ASP A 51 -14.36 20.24 11.97
C ASP A 51 -13.82 21.70 12.03
N PRO A 52 -14.47 22.63 11.29
CA PRO A 52 -15.60 22.45 10.36
C PRO A 52 -15.16 21.82 9.01
N ASN A 53 -16.09 21.10 8.33
CA ASN A 53 -15.80 20.43 7.05
C ASN A 53 -15.38 21.39 5.91
N VAL A 54 -15.60 22.69 6.04
CA VAL A 54 -15.10 23.68 5.07
C VAL A 54 -13.58 23.65 4.94
N LEU A 55 -12.86 23.21 5.96
CA LEU A 55 -11.40 23.07 5.95
C LEU A 55 -10.90 22.03 4.94
N LEU A 56 -11.75 21.07 4.57
CA LEU A 56 -11.42 20.11 3.48
C LEU A 56 -11.13 20.81 2.15
N ALA A 57 -11.73 21.97 1.91
CA ALA A 57 -11.50 22.74 0.67
C ALA A 57 -10.07 23.32 0.58
N ILE A 58 -9.39 23.47 1.70
CA ILE A 58 -8.00 23.95 1.77
C ILE A 58 -7.01 22.82 2.06
N GLY A 59 -7.49 21.56 2.11
CA GLY A 59 -6.65 20.40 2.32
C GLY A 59 -6.43 19.99 3.77
N ASP A 60 -7.10 20.65 4.73
CA ASP A 60 -7.02 20.28 6.16
C ASP A 60 -8.01 19.17 6.49
N ILE A 61 -7.49 18.04 6.94
CA ILE A 61 -8.24 16.82 7.23
C ILE A 61 -7.97 16.37 8.66
N ASP A 62 -8.98 16.42 9.52
CA ASP A 62 -8.85 15.97 10.91
C ASP A 62 -8.71 14.46 11.02
N LYS A 63 -9.50 13.73 10.21
CA LYS A 63 -9.46 12.27 10.15
C LYS A 63 -9.60 11.81 8.72
N MET A 64 -8.72 10.90 8.32
CA MET A 64 -8.73 10.24 7.02
C MET A 64 -8.63 8.73 7.22
N ASN A 65 -9.47 7.98 6.49
CA ASN A 65 -9.37 6.53 6.39
C ASN A 65 -9.63 6.12 4.95
N ILE A 66 -8.67 5.44 4.34
CA ILE A 66 -8.75 4.92 2.98
C ILE A 66 -8.51 3.43 3.07
N VAL A 67 -9.46 2.63 2.61
CA VAL A 67 -9.36 1.18 2.52
C VAL A 67 -9.42 0.81 1.04
N VAL A 68 -8.46 0.01 0.60
CA VAL A 68 -8.34 -0.44 -0.78
C VAL A 68 -8.18 -1.95 -0.78
N HIS A 69 -9.03 -2.63 -1.50
CA HIS A 69 -8.92 -4.07 -1.72
C HIS A 69 -8.24 -4.36 -3.06
N ARG A 70 -7.39 -5.40 -3.09
CA ARG A 70 -6.68 -5.83 -4.31
C ARG A 70 -5.81 -4.71 -4.93
N ALA A 71 -5.06 -4.01 -4.08
CA ALA A 71 -4.17 -2.94 -4.50
C ALA A 71 -2.87 -3.48 -5.09
N THR A 72 -2.25 -2.70 -5.98
CA THR A 72 -0.90 -2.96 -6.49
C THR A 72 -0.02 -1.74 -6.28
N ILE A 73 1.11 -1.92 -5.59
CA ILE A 73 2.11 -0.87 -5.37
C ILE A 73 3.47 -1.41 -5.84
N GLY A 74 4.01 -0.84 -6.92
CA GLY A 74 5.23 -1.35 -7.53
C GLY A 74 5.05 -2.79 -8.03
N ALA A 75 5.82 -3.72 -7.48
CA ALA A 75 5.69 -5.15 -7.77
C ALA A 75 4.93 -5.92 -6.67
N VAL A 76 4.34 -5.22 -5.69
CA VAL A 76 3.62 -5.85 -4.58
C VAL A 76 2.13 -5.87 -4.89
N TYR A 77 1.56 -7.06 -4.89
CA TYR A 77 0.12 -7.26 -4.85
C TYR A 77 -0.31 -7.31 -3.39
N LEU A 78 -1.29 -6.49 -3.03
CA LEU A 78 -1.86 -6.41 -1.69
C LEU A 78 -3.31 -6.87 -1.73
N ARG A 79 -3.67 -7.76 -0.83
CA ARG A 79 -5.07 -8.14 -0.63
C ARG A 79 -5.86 -6.97 -0.05
N ASP A 80 -5.29 -6.33 0.96
CA ASP A 80 -5.87 -5.17 1.63
C ASP A 80 -4.78 -4.12 1.89
N LEU A 81 -5.16 -2.86 1.71
CA LEU A 81 -4.34 -1.70 2.02
C LEU A 81 -5.21 -0.70 2.80
N THR A 82 -4.78 -0.33 3.99
CA THR A 82 -5.46 0.68 4.80
C THR A 82 -4.50 1.82 5.09
N LEU A 83 -4.92 3.04 4.75
CA LEU A 83 -4.21 4.28 5.09
C LEU A 83 -5.06 5.08 6.06
N GLN A 84 -4.49 5.40 7.21
CA GLN A 84 -5.13 6.20 8.25
C GLN A 84 -4.32 7.46 8.52
N GLY A 85 -5.02 8.59 8.67
CA GLY A 85 -4.39 9.86 8.96
C GLY A 85 -5.16 10.67 9.99
N LYS A 86 -4.39 11.42 10.82
CA LYS A 86 -4.93 12.43 11.73
C LYS A 86 -4.21 13.75 11.51
N LYS A 87 -4.97 14.84 11.46
CA LYS A 87 -4.47 16.20 11.23
C LYS A 87 -3.55 16.23 10.01
N VAL A 88 -4.08 15.75 8.91
CA VAL A 88 -3.36 15.66 7.62
C VAL A 88 -3.61 16.94 6.84
N HIS A 89 -2.55 17.57 6.37
CA HIS A 89 -2.63 18.68 5.43
C HIS A 89 -2.15 18.24 4.05
N ILE A 90 -3.07 18.26 3.07
CA ILE A 90 -2.78 17.98 1.66
C ILE A 90 -2.46 19.30 0.96
N ASP A 91 -1.37 19.33 0.22
CA ASP A 91 -1.05 20.47 -0.65
C ASP A 91 -2.03 20.51 -1.83
N MET A 92 -3.02 21.40 -1.72
CA MET A 92 -4.07 21.57 -2.74
C MET A 92 -3.52 22.16 -4.04
N ALA A 93 -2.40 22.92 -4.01
CA ALA A 93 -1.79 23.44 -5.22
C ALA A 93 -1.20 22.28 -6.03
N SER A 94 -0.37 21.45 -5.42
CA SER A 94 0.18 20.22 -6.05
C SER A 94 -0.93 19.25 -6.51
N PHE A 95 -2.03 19.15 -5.73
CA PHE A 95 -3.16 18.30 -6.11
C PHE A 95 -3.87 18.79 -7.37
N LEU A 96 -4.04 20.10 -7.53
CA LEU A 96 -4.73 20.70 -8.67
C LEU A 96 -3.83 20.78 -9.93
N GLU A 97 -2.54 21.11 -9.77
CA GLU A 97 -1.60 21.28 -10.87
C GLU A 97 -1.06 19.93 -11.37
N ASP A 98 -0.49 19.14 -10.48
CA ASP A 98 0.21 17.90 -10.84
C ASP A 98 -0.65 16.65 -10.66
N GLN A 99 -1.85 16.81 -10.16
CA GLN A 99 -2.72 15.72 -9.72
C GLN A 99 -2.00 14.75 -8.77
N ALA A 100 -1.01 15.21 -8.03
CA ALA A 100 -0.27 14.45 -7.05
C ALA A 100 -0.85 14.68 -5.65
N VAL A 101 -1.12 13.60 -4.91
CA VAL A 101 -1.47 13.72 -3.49
C VAL A 101 -0.19 13.88 -2.70
N SER A 102 0.15 15.13 -2.37
CA SER A 102 1.29 15.46 -1.53
C SER A 102 0.79 15.82 -0.13
N VAL A 103 1.30 15.13 0.88
CA VAL A 103 1.02 15.41 2.29
C VAL A 103 2.14 16.31 2.81
N SER A 104 1.84 17.59 3.05
CA SER A 104 2.81 18.55 3.57
C SER A 104 3.01 18.37 5.08
N HIS A 105 1.95 18.06 5.82
CA HIS A 105 2.00 17.82 7.25
C HIS A 105 1.02 16.72 7.67
N ALA A 106 1.37 15.94 8.70
CA ALA A 106 0.46 15.03 9.37
C ALA A 106 0.91 14.82 10.82
N GLU A 107 -0.03 14.86 11.76
CA GLU A 107 0.24 14.48 13.16
C GLU A 107 0.47 12.96 13.25
N GLN A 108 -0.37 12.20 12.56
CA GLN A 108 -0.25 10.75 12.43
C GLN A 108 -0.61 10.37 11.00
N LEU A 109 0.22 9.55 10.38
CA LEU A 109 -0.06 8.91 9.12
C LEU A 109 0.49 7.50 9.16
N SER A 110 -0.38 6.52 9.03
CA SER A 110 -0.04 5.10 9.08
C SER A 110 -0.64 4.35 7.91
N LEU A 111 0.09 3.36 7.43
CA LEU A 111 -0.32 2.47 6.36
C LEU A 111 -0.17 1.04 6.85
N ARG A 112 -1.19 0.23 6.61
CA ARG A 112 -1.18 -1.21 6.83
C ARG A 112 -1.48 -1.92 5.53
N GLY A 113 -0.54 -2.69 5.04
CA GLY A 113 -0.67 -3.55 3.86
C GLY A 113 -0.73 -5.02 4.26
N VAL A 114 -1.57 -5.80 3.58
CA VAL A 114 -1.70 -7.25 3.79
C VAL A 114 -1.40 -7.97 2.49
N ILE A 115 -0.42 -8.88 2.53
CA ILE A 115 -0.06 -9.76 1.42
C ILE A 115 -0.52 -11.17 1.78
N GLY A 116 -1.45 -11.73 1.03
CA GLY A 116 -1.87 -13.11 1.19
C GLY A 116 -1.02 -14.08 0.36
N GLU A 117 -1.29 -15.37 0.50
CA GLU A 117 -0.58 -16.44 -0.24
C GLU A 117 -0.76 -16.33 -1.75
N ASN A 118 -1.95 -15.94 -2.22
CA ASN A 118 -2.24 -15.74 -3.64
C ASN A 118 -1.46 -14.57 -4.24
N GLU A 119 -1.39 -13.45 -3.52
CA GLU A 119 -0.66 -12.26 -3.93
C GLU A 119 0.84 -12.56 -4.02
N LEU A 120 1.38 -13.27 -3.03
CA LEU A 120 2.78 -13.65 -3.00
C LEU A 120 3.11 -14.67 -4.09
N ARG A 121 2.21 -15.61 -4.39
CA ARG A 121 2.34 -16.52 -5.52
C ARG A 121 2.50 -15.77 -6.84
N ARG A 122 1.64 -14.77 -7.10
CA ARG A 122 1.73 -13.94 -8.31
C ARG A 122 3.08 -13.23 -8.43
N VAL A 123 3.58 -12.67 -7.32
CA VAL A 123 4.90 -12.05 -7.30
C VAL A 123 6.00 -13.06 -7.69
N LEU A 124 5.97 -14.26 -7.13
CA LEU A 124 6.96 -15.30 -7.43
C LEU A 124 6.90 -15.75 -8.90
N GLU A 125 5.70 -15.97 -9.43
CA GLU A 125 5.48 -16.35 -10.84
C GLU A 125 6.00 -15.27 -11.81
N GLU A 126 5.80 -13.99 -11.49
CA GLU A 126 6.26 -12.87 -12.32
C GLU A 126 7.79 -12.64 -12.23
N LYS A 127 8.34 -12.75 -11.02
CA LYS A 127 9.77 -12.47 -10.80
C LYS A 127 10.68 -13.63 -11.18
N ILE A 128 10.18 -14.85 -11.11
CA ILE A 128 10.96 -16.04 -11.39
C ILE A 128 10.34 -16.79 -12.60
N SER A 129 10.69 -16.37 -13.80
CA SER A 129 10.09 -16.81 -15.08
C SER A 129 10.20 -18.29 -15.41
N ARG A 130 10.80 -19.12 -14.55
CA ARG A 130 11.01 -20.56 -14.76
C ARG A 130 10.27 -21.46 -13.79
N LEU A 131 9.37 -20.85 -12.98
CA LEU A 131 8.55 -21.61 -12.04
C LEU A 131 7.21 -21.94 -12.67
N ASP A 132 6.83 -23.21 -12.59
CA ASP A 132 5.52 -23.72 -12.95
C ASP A 132 4.82 -24.24 -11.67
N ASN A 133 3.49 -24.13 -11.59
CA ASN A 133 2.67 -24.66 -10.49
C ASN A 133 3.14 -24.17 -9.11
N VAL A 134 3.26 -22.85 -8.96
CA VAL A 134 3.69 -22.26 -7.70
C VAL A 134 2.57 -22.35 -6.67
N GLU A 135 2.87 -22.93 -5.52
CA GLU A 135 2.03 -22.92 -4.34
C GLU A 135 2.78 -22.22 -3.20
N VAL A 136 2.12 -21.33 -2.49
CA VAL A 136 2.71 -20.57 -1.40
C VAL A 136 1.96 -20.84 -0.11
N ARG A 137 2.69 -21.03 0.97
CA ARG A 137 2.19 -21.09 2.34
C ARG A 137 2.93 -20.08 3.21
N ILE A 138 2.17 -19.30 3.95
CA ILE A 138 2.68 -18.32 4.91
C ILE A 138 2.34 -18.80 6.31
N THR A 139 3.33 -18.78 7.20
CA THR A 139 3.22 -19.14 8.62
C THR A 139 3.97 -18.10 9.46
N PRO A 140 3.83 -18.08 10.79
CA PRO A 140 4.61 -17.20 11.66
C PRO A 140 6.14 -17.36 11.51
N ASP A 141 6.61 -18.53 11.08
CA ASP A 141 8.03 -18.81 10.86
C ASP A 141 8.56 -18.23 9.55
N GLY A 142 7.67 -17.91 8.59
CA GLY A 142 8.00 -17.33 7.29
C GLY A 142 7.18 -17.89 6.15
N ILE A 143 7.76 -17.90 4.95
CA ILE A 143 7.13 -18.26 3.70
C ILE A 143 7.74 -19.57 3.20
N THR A 144 6.91 -20.49 2.76
CA THR A 144 7.32 -21.68 1.99
C THR A 144 6.64 -21.66 0.65
N ALA A 145 7.41 -21.71 -0.43
CA ALA A 145 6.89 -21.85 -1.79
C ALA A 145 7.35 -23.19 -2.39
N THR A 146 6.41 -23.93 -2.95
CA THR A 146 6.70 -25.15 -3.74
C THR A 146 6.41 -24.86 -5.20
N ALA A 147 7.25 -25.33 -6.09
CA ALA A 147 7.07 -25.13 -7.52
C ALA A 147 7.78 -26.23 -8.33
N ASN A 148 7.41 -26.31 -9.59
CA ASN A 148 8.13 -27.12 -10.58
C ASN A 148 9.01 -26.21 -11.44
N THR A 149 10.16 -26.72 -11.88
CA THR A 149 11.03 -26.04 -12.83
C THR A 149 11.66 -27.03 -13.78
N LYS A 150 12.24 -26.54 -14.87
CA LYS A 150 13.08 -27.35 -15.79
C LYS A 150 14.52 -26.94 -15.60
N LEU A 151 15.32 -27.83 -15.02
CA LEU A 151 16.75 -27.64 -14.83
C LEU A 151 17.50 -28.63 -15.77
N PHE A 152 18.34 -28.10 -16.66
CA PHE A 152 19.11 -28.89 -17.63
C PHE A 152 18.25 -29.88 -18.42
N GLY A 153 17.03 -29.48 -18.82
CA GLY A 153 16.10 -30.31 -19.59
C GLY A 153 15.31 -31.35 -18.79
N ARG A 154 15.50 -31.41 -17.46
CA ARG A 154 14.80 -32.33 -16.55
C ARG A 154 13.83 -31.56 -15.64
N LYS A 155 12.67 -32.15 -15.37
CA LYS A 155 11.75 -31.61 -14.37
C LYS A 155 12.35 -31.77 -12.97
N ALA A 156 12.30 -30.74 -12.18
CA ALA A 156 12.73 -30.71 -10.79
C ALA A 156 11.67 -30.05 -9.93
N ASP A 157 11.39 -30.62 -8.77
CA ASP A 157 10.53 -30.02 -7.76
C ASP A 157 11.40 -29.21 -6.82
N ILE A 158 11.03 -27.97 -6.59
CA ILE A 158 11.76 -27.06 -5.73
C ILE A 158 10.89 -26.64 -4.54
N VAL A 159 11.56 -26.45 -3.41
CA VAL A 159 10.99 -25.87 -2.21
C VAL A 159 11.85 -24.68 -1.83
N LEU A 160 11.27 -23.51 -1.86
CA LEU A 160 11.86 -22.24 -1.44
C LEU A 160 11.35 -21.89 -0.05
N THR A 161 12.21 -21.48 0.86
CA THR A 161 11.80 -20.87 2.11
C THR A 161 12.41 -19.48 2.22
N GLY A 162 11.68 -18.55 2.86
CA GLY A 162 12.11 -17.17 2.98
C GLY A 162 11.24 -16.39 3.96
N LYS A 163 11.54 -15.10 4.05
CA LYS A 163 10.77 -14.13 4.83
C LYS A 163 10.63 -12.84 4.04
N VAL A 164 9.53 -12.13 4.23
CA VAL A 164 9.45 -10.72 3.86
C VAL A 164 10.21 -9.94 4.91
N VAL A 165 11.15 -9.12 4.47
CA VAL A 165 12.00 -8.30 5.34
C VAL A 165 12.14 -6.90 4.75
N GLU A 166 12.47 -5.95 5.60
CA GLU A 166 12.88 -4.60 5.21
C GLU A 166 14.38 -4.47 5.38
N ASP A 167 15.03 -3.84 4.42
CA ASP A 167 16.43 -3.50 4.45
C ASP A 167 16.61 -2.13 3.79
N GLU A 168 17.14 -1.16 4.53
CA GLU A 168 17.32 0.24 4.12
C GLU A 168 16.04 0.88 3.51
N GLY A 169 14.87 0.57 4.07
CA GLY A 169 13.56 1.05 3.61
C GLY A 169 12.98 0.29 2.41
N THR A 170 13.72 -0.64 1.83
CA THR A 170 13.30 -1.47 0.71
C THR A 170 12.73 -2.79 1.21
N LEU A 171 11.60 -3.22 0.68
CA LEU A 171 10.94 -4.46 1.01
C LEU A 171 11.42 -5.58 0.08
N PHE A 172 11.85 -6.70 0.67
CA PHE A 172 12.33 -7.88 -0.05
C PHE A 172 11.65 -9.16 0.42
N ILE A 173 11.60 -10.16 -0.47
CA ILE A 173 11.54 -11.56 -0.04
C ILE A 173 12.99 -12.04 0.05
N LYS A 174 13.48 -12.24 1.27
CA LYS A 174 14.79 -12.80 1.54
C LYS A 174 14.70 -14.31 1.57
N MET A 175 15.32 -14.97 0.59
CA MET A 175 15.38 -16.42 0.54
C MET A 175 16.33 -16.93 1.62
N THR A 176 15.88 -17.89 2.42
CA THR A 176 16.69 -18.51 3.49
C THR A 176 17.14 -19.93 3.15
N SER A 177 16.38 -20.62 2.29
CA SER A 177 16.73 -21.98 1.87
C SER A 177 16.12 -22.30 0.51
N LEU A 178 16.85 -23.08 -0.27
CA LEU A 178 16.39 -23.69 -1.49
C LEU A 178 16.68 -25.19 -1.43
N ASN A 179 15.64 -25.99 -1.58
CA ASN A 179 15.75 -27.44 -1.65
C ASN A 179 15.22 -27.94 -3.01
N ILE A 180 16.01 -28.71 -3.74
CA ILE A 180 15.62 -29.30 -5.01
C ILE A 180 15.50 -30.81 -4.81
N LYS A 181 14.30 -31.31 -5.00
CA LYS A 181 14.03 -32.74 -5.02
C LYS A 181 14.31 -33.26 -6.43
N ASN A 182 14.85 -34.47 -6.53
CA ASN A 182 15.10 -35.17 -7.79
C ASN A 182 16.16 -34.55 -8.72
N ALA A 183 17.07 -33.71 -8.23
CA ALA A 183 18.19 -33.21 -9.00
C ALA A 183 19.50 -33.29 -8.22
N LEU A 184 20.52 -33.92 -8.79
CA LEU A 184 21.90 -33.90 -8.31
C LEU A 184 22.58 -32.60 -8.76
N ILE A 185 22.23 -31.48 -8.14
CA ILE A 185 22.80 -30.16 -8.47
C ILE A 185 23.46 -29.61 -7.20
N GLY A 186 24.74 -29.21 -7.34
CA GLY A 186 25.49 -28.62 -6.25
C GLY A 186 24.86 -27.27 -5.79
N ARG A 187 24.80 -27.05 -4.49
CA ARG A 187 24.21 -25.88 -3.84
C ARG A 187 24.75 -24.53 -4.33
N ALA A 188 26.02 -24.45 -4.70
CA ALA A 188 26.70 -23.19 -5.02
C ALA A 188 26.21 -22.45 -6.30
N LYS A 189 25.47 -23.11 -7.20
CA LYS A 189 24.92 -22.46 -8.41
C LYS A 189 23.48 -21.97 -8.25
N LEU A 190 22.85 -22.20 -7.13
CA LEU A 190 21.43 -21.98 -6.92
C LEU A 190 21.16 -20.66 -6.18
N ASP A 191 22.07 -20.22 -5.33
CA ASP A 191 22.00 -18.93 -4.64
C ASP A 191 22.01 -17.75 -5.63
N ASP A 192 22.74 -17.88 -6.75
CA ASP A 192 22.76 -16.88 -7.83
C ASP A 192 21.48 -16.86 -8.67
N MET A 193 20.70 -17.94 -8.66
CA MET A 193 19.46 -18.06 -9.45
C MET A 193 18.21 -17.60 -8.69
N PHE A 194 18.25 -17.63 -7.36
CA PHE A 194 17.12 -17.38 -6.48
C PHE A 194 17.52 -16.41 -5.35
N GLY A 195 18.14 -15.29 -5.73
CA GLY A 195 18.51 -14.24 -4.80
C GLY A 195 17.31 -13.54 -4.14
N ASN A 196 17.59 -12.50 -3.36
CA ASN A 196 16.54 -11.70 -2.76
C ASN A 196 15.65 -11.08 -3.85
N ILE A 197 14.33 -11.21 -3.68
CA ILE A 197 13.35 -10.63 -4.60
C ILE A 197 12.92 -9.27 -4.06
N GLU A 198 13.29 -8.22 -4.77
CA GLU A 198 12.84 -6.87 -4.46
C GLU A 198 11.34 -6.73 -4.73
N LEU A 199 10.60 -6.33 -3.69
CA LEU A 199 9.17 -6.09 -3.74
C LEU A 199 8.84 -4.61 -3.95
N LEU A 200 9.39 -3.74 -3.08
CA LEU A 200 9.12 -2.32 -3.11
C LEU A 200 10.34 -1.53 -2.65
N LYS A 201 10.82 -0.63 -3.49
CA LYS A 201 11.92 0.30 -3.16
C LYS A 201 11.47 1.37 -2.17
N ALA A 202 12.39 1.79 -1.30
CA ALA A 202 12.16 2.86 -0.33
C ALA A 202 11.60 4.14 -0.97
N GLU A 203 12.14 4.52 -2.15
CA GLU A 203 11.73 5.75 -2.86
C GLU A 203 10.30 5.67 -3.44
N LYS A 204 9.76 4.45 -3.58
CA LYS A 204 8.39 4.22 -4.06
C LYS A 204 7.35 4.16 -2.94
N MET A 205 7.81 4.27 -1.68
CA MET A 205 6.89 4.36 -0.55
C MET A 205 6.09 5.66 -0.64
N PRO A 206 4.75 5.59 -0.61
CA PRO A 206 3.92 6.79 -0.75
C PRO A 206 4.07 7.72 0.46
N MET A 207 3.90 9.03 0.23
CA MET A 207 3.74 10.06 1.29
C MET A 207 4.85 10.11 2.35
N GLY A 208 6.08 9.66 2.03
CA GLY A 208 7.20 9.64 2.97
C GLY A 208 7.06 8.66 4.13
N LEU A 209 6.17 7.67 3.99
CA LEU A 209 6.02 6.59 4.96
C LEU A 209 7.28 5.72 5.01
N LYS A 210 7.60 5.21 6.20
CA LYS A 210 8.69 4.26 6.43
C LYS A 210 8.12 3.00 7.06
N ILE A 211 8.59 1.84 6.61
CA ILE A 211 8.21 0.55 7.19
C ILE A 211 8.67 0.52 8.65
N THR A 212 7.77 0.20 9.54
CA THR A 212 8.03 0.13 10.99
C THR A 212 7.92 -1.29 11.53
N ASN A 213 7.11 -2.13 10.86
CA ASN A 213 6.90 -3.50 11.33
C ASN A 213 6.52 -4.43 10.18
N ILE A 214 6.93 -5.69 10.26
CA ILE A 214 6.54 -6.77 9.36
C ILE A 214 6.21 -7.99 10.21
N VAL A 215 4.97 -8.46 10.11
CA VAL A 215 4.48 -9.61 10.88
C VAL A 215 4.06 -10.72 9.92
N HIS A 216 4.62 -11.90 10.10
CA HIS A 216 4.16 -13.11 9.45
C HIS A 216 3.16 -13.81 10.36
N GLN A 217 2.00 -14.17 9.82
CA GLN A 217 0.99 -14.97 10.50
C GLN A 217 0.38 -15.98 9.54
N ASP A 218 -0.48 -16.87 10.01
CA ASP A 218 -1.05 -17.91 9.16
C ASP A 218 -1.82 -17.33 7.98
N GLY A 219 -1.35 -17.62 6.77
CA GLY A 219 -1.96 -17.23 5.50
C GLY A 219 -1.66 -15.79 5.03
N GLU A 220 -0.94 -14.97 5.81
CA GLU A 220 -0.67 -13.58 5.41
C GLU A 220 0.59 -12.96 6.02
N VAL A 221 1.13 -11.96 5.34
CA VAL A 221 2.15 -11.05 5.85
C VAL A 221 1.54 -9.66 5.99
N ILE A 222 1.66 -9.07 7.17
CA ILE A 222 1.23 -7.71 7.47
C ILE A 222 2.44 -6.80 7.45
N ILE A 223 2.34 -5.70 6.73
CA ILE A 223 3.36 -4.65 6.65
C ILE A 223 2.75 -3.38 7.22
N GLU A 224 3.41 -2.80 8.19
CA GLU A 224 3.02 -1.53 8.80
C GLU A 224 4.09 -0.48 8.46
N ALA A 225 3.62 0.70 8.09
CA ALA A 225 4.48 1.84 7.80
C ALA A 225 3.88 3.11 8.40
N GLU A 226 4.74 4.00 8.86
CA GLU A 226 4.34 5.25 9.49
C GLU A 226 5.18 6.41 8.97
N ARG A 227 4.59 7.60 8.95
CA ARG A 227 5.34 8.84 8.80
C ARG A 227 5.70 9.34 10.20
N ARG A 228 6.99 9.53 10.44
CA ARG A 228 7.43 10.23 11.65
C ARG A 228 7.03 11.70 11.52
N PRO A 229 6.46 12.30 12.57
CA PRO A 229 6.19 13.73 12.56
C PRO A 229 7.50 14.49 12.29
N ASP A 230 7.42 15.46 11.40
CA ASP A 230 8.54 16.37 11.14
C ASP A 230 8.85 17.10 12.46
N LYS A 231 10.12 17.03 12.90
CA LYS A 231 10.59 17.70 14.12
C LYS A 231 10.66 19.19 13.90
#